data_4d0388a40a6a134161c8e8b0d3328829
#
_entry.id   4d0388a40a6a134161c8e8b0d3328829
#
_cell.length_a   1.000
_cell.length_b   1.000
_cell.length_c   1.000
_cell.angle_alpha   90.00
_cell.angle_beta   90.00
_cell.angle_gamma   90.00
#
_symmetry.space_group_name_H-M   'P 1'
#
loop_
_entity.id
_entity.type
_entity.pdbx_description
1 polymer ?
#
loop_
_entity_poly.entity_id
_entity_poly.type
_entity_poly.pdbx_seq_one_letter_code
_entity_poly.pdbx_strand_id
1 'polypeptide(L)'
;YAAIGYHIKADAETPLTKDLIYDGKSFYPVLCQDLQSAEKEILIVSPFMSKVRLKKLVKVLTEPILRGVAVKAIVRPPEDLPLRDRKAVPDDAEYLMDYGIQVVFRSGFHQKFTVIDGRISWYGSVNILSFGKSEESVMRLESAEIAGELIDAMTKETEKAK
;
A
#
# COMPACT_ATOMS: atom_id res chain seq x y z
N TYR A 1 18.38 11.62 7.16
CA TYR A 1 17.85 12.74 6.36
C TYR A 1 16.41 12.99 6.70
N ALA A 2 16.08 14.22 7.08
CA ALA A 2 14.72 14.59 7.41
C ALA A 2 13.82 14.36 6.21
N ALA A 3 12.61 13.89 6.45
CA ALA A 3 11.58 13.81 5.42
C ALA A 3 11.46 15.18 4.75
N ILE A 4 11.44 15.19 3.43
CA ILE A 4 11.05 16.38 2.69
C ILE A 4 9.56 16.51 2.93
N GLY A 5 9.19 17.28 3.91
CA GLY A 5 7.79 17.42 4.26
C GLY A 5 7.53 18.65 5.09
N TYR A 6 6.31 19.03 5.11
CA TYR A 6 5.83 20.14 5.90
C TYR A 6 5.23 19.58 7.19
N HIS A 7 5.88 19.90 8.31
CA HIS A 7 5.25 19.72 9.60
C HIS A 7 4.27 20.85 9.81
N ILE A 8 3.02 20.52 9.95
CA ILE A 8 2.08 21.46 10.57
C ILE A 8 2.42 21.44 12.05
N LYS A 9 3.10 22.48 12.53
CA LYS A 9 3.28 22.66 13.98
C LYS A 9 1.92 22.92 14.60
N ALA A 10 1.39 21.90 15.22
CA ALA A 10 0.30 22.11 16.17
C ALA A 10 0.86 22.72 17.46
N ASP A 11 0.03 23.49 18.16
CA ASP A 11 0.36 24.00 19.49
C ASP A 11 0.82 22.87 20.42
N ALA A 12 1.63 23.19 21.43
CA ALA A 12 2.28 22.23 22.31
C ALA A 12 1.34 21.22 23.02
N GLU A 13 0.04 21.45 22.99
CA GLU A 13 -1.01 20.59 23.58
C GLU A 13 -1.69 19.67 22.55
N THR A 14 -1.38 19.83 21.26
CA THR A 14 -1.97 19.01 20.20
C THR A 14 -0.99 17.88 19.85
N PRO A 15 -1.42 16.61 19.83
CA PRO A 15 -0.52 15.52 19.39
C PRO A 15 -0.03 15.80 17.98
N LEU A 16 1.28 15.62 17.77
CA LEU A 16 1.91 15.73 16.45
C LEU A 16 1.17 14.82 15.48
N THR A 17 0.47 15.42 14.51
CA THR A 17 -0.11 14.64 13.43
C THR A 17 1.03 14.11 12.55
N LYS A 18 0.98 12.82 12.22
CA LYS A 18 1.94 12.20 11.28
C LYS A 18 1.53 12.41 9.83
N ASP A 19 0.67 13.41 9.56
CA ASP A 19 0.24 13.71 8.20
C ASP A 19 1.36 14.48 7.49
N LEU A 20 2.12 13.80 6.68
CA LEU A 20 3.34 14.33 6.05
C LEU A 20 3.41 13.88 4.60
N ILE A 21 4.16 14.67 3.82
CA ILE A 21 4.61 14.26 2.49
C ILE A 21 6.01 13.67 2.64
N TYR A 22 6.20 12.47 2.10
CA TYR A 22 7.44 11.71 2.14
C TYR A 22 8.01 11.53 0.74
N ASP A 23 9.33 11.39 0.67
CA ASP A 23 10.00 10.98 -0.57
C ASP A 23 10.22 9.46 -0.59
N GLY A 24 10.82 8.95 -1.68
CA GLY A 24 11.06 7.53 -1.86
C GLY A 24 12.01 6.90 -0.82
N LYS A 25 12.73 7.72 -0.05
CA LYS A 25 13.66 7.23 0.98
C LYS A 25 13.06 7.28 2.38
N SER A 26 12.24 8.30 2.66
CA SER A 26 11.74 8.58 4.01
C SER A 26 10.42 7.87 4.35
N PHE A 27 9.66 7.43 3.34
CA PHE A 27 8.31 6.89 3.58
C PHE A 27 8.32 5.49 4.18
N TYR A 28 9.24 4.63 3.78
CA TYR A 28 9.17 3.20 4.08
C TYR A 28 9.24 2.87 5.58
N PRO A 29 10.17 3.46 6.36
CA PRO A 29 10.19 3.19 7.80
C PRO A 29 8.89 3.58 8.52
N VAL A 30 8.28 4.70 8.13
CA VAL A 30 7.02 5.17 8.73
C VAL A 30 5.85 4.31 8.29
N LEU A 31 5.80 3.92 7.01
CA LEU A 31 4.82 2.95 6.50
C LEU A 31 4.90 1.63 7.28
N CYS A 32 6.12 1.12 7.51
CA CYS A 32 6.31 -0.12 8.26
C CYS A 32 5.74 -0.02 9.67
N GLN A 33 5.92 1.11 10.34
CA GLN A 33 5.33 1.35 11.66
C GLN A 33 3.81 1.30 11.61
N ASP A 34 3.21 1.95 10.63
CA ASP A 34 1.76 1.94 10.46
C ASP A 34 1.23 0.52 10.16
N LEU A 35 1.92 -0.21 9.28
CA LEU A 35 1.54 -1.60 8.96
C LEU A 35 1.61 -2.50 10.20
N GLN A 36 2.68 -2.38 10.98
CA GLN A 36 2.85 -3.17 12.21
C GLN A 36 1.85 -2.80 13.29
N SER A 37 1.33 -1.58 13.27
CA SER A 37 0.31 -1.10 14.21
C SER A 37 -1.12 -1.47 13.83
N ALA A 38 -1.32 -2.10 12.68
CA ALA A 38 -2.65 -2.48 12.20
C ALA A 38 -3.35 -3.43 13.17
N GLU A 39 -4.65 -3.23 13.36
CA GLU A 39 -5.47 -4.02 14.28
C GLU A 39 -6.55 -4.83 13.55
N LYS A 40 -7.02 -4.37 12.40
CA LYS A 40 -8.16 -4.97 11.68
C LYS A 40 -7.80 -5.43 10.27
N GLU A 41 -7.39 -4.50 9.41
CA GLU A 41 -7.22 -4.78 8.00
C GLU A 41 -6.20 -3.87 7.34
N ILE A 42 -5.56 -4.39 6.30
CA ILE A 42 -4.64 -3.65 5.43
C ILE A 42 -5.06 -3.91 3.99
N LEU A 43 -5.32 -2.84 3.24
CA LEU A 43 -5.54 -2.91 1.80
C LEU A 43 -4.35 -2.29 1.08
N ILE A 44 -3.71 -3.04 0.21
CA ILE A 44 -2.59 -2.57 -0.62
C ILE A 44 -3.04 -2.56 -2.07
N VAL A 45 -3.02 -1.40 -2.70
CA VAL A 45 -3.32 -1.24 -4.13
C VAL A 45 -2.03 -0.86 -4.83
N SER A 46 -1.49 -1.77 -5.62
CA SER A 46 -0.21 -1.60 -6.31
C SER A 46 -0.28 -2.32 -7.65
N PRO A 47 -0.27 -1.58 -8.78
CA PRO A 47 -0.35 -2.23 -10.11
C PRO A 47 0.71 -3.28 -10.35
N PHE A 48 1.92 -3.07 -9.85
CA PHE A 48 3.08 -3.91 -10.15
C PHE A 48 3.68 -4.53 -8.89
N MET A 49 4.33 -5.68 -9.06
CA MET A 49 5.00 -6.43 -8.02
C MET A 49 6.46 -6.71 -8.40
N SER A 50 7.33 -6.81 -7.40
CA SER A 50 8.72 -7.24 -7.54
C SER A 50 9.06 -8.19 -6.40
N LYS A 51 9.61 -9.35 -6.70
CA LYS A 51 9.94 -10.38 -5.69
C LYS A 51 10.84 -9.83 -4.59
N VAL A 52 11.81 -9.00 -4.95
CA VAL A 52 12.72 -8.38 -3.96
C VAL A 52 11.93 -7.55 -2.95
N ARG A 53 10.96 -6.77 -3.44
CA ARG A 53 10.13 -5.92 -2.57
C ARG A 53 9.13 -6.75 -1.76
N LEU A 54 8.53 -7.75 -2.37
CA LEU A 54 7.59 -8.65 -1.69
C LEU A 54 8.26 -9.35 -0.50
N LYS A 55 9.48 -9.84 -0.67
CA LYS A 55 10.23 -10.48 0.41
C LYS A 55 10.46 -9.55 1.61
N LYS A 56 10.68 -8.28 1.36
CA LYS A 56 10.84 -7.28 2.43
C LYS A 56 9.52 -6.99 3.12
N LEU A 57 8.46 -6.83 2.34
CA LEU A 57 7.14 -6.45 2.84
C LEU A 57 6.50 -7.58 3.67
N VAL A 58 6.62 -8.84 3.26
CA VAL A 58 6.04 -9.95 4.02
C VAL A 58 6.65 -10.09 5.41
N LYS A 59 7.93 -9.71 5.59
CA LYS A 59 8.57 -9.69 6.91
C LYS A 59 7.88 -8.69 7.84
N VAL A 60 7.44 -7.56 7.30
CA VAL A 60 6.72 -6.53 8.07
C VAL A 60 5.30 -6.97 8.38
N LEU A 61 4.66 -7.69 7.46
CA LEU A 61 3.25 -8.10 7.56
C LEU A 61 3.04 -9.39 8.36
N THR A 62 4.10 -10.15 8.62
CA THR A 62 3.97 -11.45 9.32
C THR A 62 3.32 -11.30 10.68
N GLU A 63 3.78 -10.36 11.49
CA GLU A 63 3.25 -10.17 12.84
C GLU A 63 1.79 -9.71 12.83
N PRO A 64 1.38 -8.68 12.05
CA PRO A 64 -0.03 -8.33 11.93
C PRO A 64 -0.91 -9.51 11.49
N ILE A 65 -0.48 -10.27 10.50
CA ILE A 65 -1.23 -11.44 10.02
C ILE A 65 -1.41 -12.48 11.12
N LEU A 66 -0.36 -12.76 11.90
CA LEU A 66 -0.43 -13.69 13.04
C LEU A 66 -1.39 -13.19 14.13
N ARG A 67 -1.56 -11.87 14.28
CA ARG A 67 -2.54 -11.30 15.20
C ARG A 67 -3.97 -11.31 14.66
N GLY A 68 -4.20 -11.76 13.43
CA GLY A 68 -5.51 -11.82 12.81
C GLY A 68 -5.87 -10.64 11.92
N VAL A 69 -4.91 -9.77 11.58
CA VAL A 69 -5.14 -8.68 10.63
C VAL A 69 -5.34 -9.27 9.23
N ALA A 70 -6.44 -8.87 8.57
CA ALA A 70 -6.73 -9.27 7.20
C ALA A 70 -5.93 -8.38 6.23
N VAL A 71 -5.11 -8.99 5.39
CA VAL A 71 -4.31 -8.26 4.39
C VAL A 71 -4.76 -8.65 2.99
N LYS A 72 -5.05 -7.64 2.18
CA LYS A 72 -5.50 -7.79 0.80
C LYS A 72 -4.64 -6.93 -0.12
N ALA A 73 -4.20 -7.51 -1.22
CA ALA A 73 -3.47 -6.80 -2.26
C ALA A 73 -4.27 -6.82 -3.56
N ILE A 74 -4.44 -5.67 -4.19
CA ILE A 74 -5.04 -5.53 -5.52
C ILE A 74 -3.92 -5.20 -6.49
N VAL A 75 -3.74 -6.07 -7.48
CA VAL A 75 -2.66 -5.99 -8.46
C VAL A 75 -3.21 -6.16 -9.88
N ARG A 76 -2.43 -5.73 -10.88
CA ARG A 76 -2.83 -5.93 -12.28
C ARG A 76 -2.59 -7.39 -12.71
N PRO A 77 -3.47 -7.96 -13.55
CA PRO A 77 -3.27 -9.30 -14.06
C PRO A 77 -2.11 -9.34 -15.08
N PRO A 78 -1.56 -10.54 -15.35
CA PRO A 78 -0.45 -10.66 -16.29
C PRO A 78 -0.71 -10.03 -17.66
N GLU A 79 -1.94 -10.11 -18.15
CA GLU A 79 -2.33 -9.61 -19.47
C GLU A 79 -2.12 -8.10 -19.63
N ASP A 80 -2.15 -7.36 -18.53
CA ASP A 80 -1.97 -5.92 -18.52
C ASP A 80 -0.49 -5.50 -18.60
N LEU A 81 0.43 -6.45 -18.48
CA LEU A 81 1.86 -6.19 -18.41
C LEU A 81 2.58 -6.49 -19.74
N PRO A 82 3.75 -5.86 -19.98
CA PRO A 82 4.61 -6.28 -21.08
C PRO A 82 4.94 -7.77 -20.99
N LEU A 83 5.11 -8.44 -22.14
CA LEU A 83 5.36 -9.88 -22.21
C LEU A 83 6.49 -10.35 -21.29
N ARG A 84 7.55 -9.57 -21.18
CA ARG A 84 8.73 -9.89 -20.34
C ARG A 84 8.39 -10.00 -18.85
N ASP A 85 7.34 -9.28 -18.40
CA ASP A 85 7.00 -9.18 -16.98
C ASP A 85 5.85 -10.12 -16.58
N ARG A 86 5.13 -10.67 -17.55
CA ARG A 86 3.94 -11.51 -17.30
C ARG A 86 4.24 -12.79 -16.55
N LYS A 87 5.38 -13.40 -16.82
CA LYS A 87 5.73 -14.71 -16.29
C LYS A 87 5.89 -14.71 -14.77
N ALA A 88 6.37 -13.61 -14.21
CA ALA A 88 6.61 -13.49 -12.76
C ALA A 88 5.31 -13.30 -11.95
N VAL A 89 4.24 -12.79 -12.56
CA VAL A 89 3.02 -12.40 -11.83
C VAL A 89 2.36 -13.56 -11.09
N PRO A 90 2.14 -14.75 -11.69
CA PRO A 90 1.54 -15.87 -10.94
C PRO A 90 2.38 -16.29 -9.75
N ASP A 91 3.69 -16.37 -9.91
CA ASP A 91 4.61 -16.77 -8.84
C ASP A 91 4.64 -15.72 -7.71
N ASP A 92 4.62 -14.45 -8.05
CA ASP A 92 4.59 -13.36 -7.09
C ASP A 92 3.27 -13.34 -6.30
N ALA A 93 2.15 -13.56 -6.99
CA ALA A 93 0.84 -13.67 -6.35
C ALA A 93 0.78 -14.87 -5.39
N GLU A 94 1.27 -16.03 -5.84
CA GLU A 94 1.34 -17.24 -5.01
C GLU A 94 2.20 -17.02 -3.78
N TYR A 95 3.34 -16.34 -3.94
CA TYR A 95 4.22 -16.00 -2.83
C TYR A 95 3.49 -15.19 -1.75
N LEU A 96 2.69 -14.19 -2.14
CA LEU A 96 1.89 -13.41 -1.19
C LEU A 96 0.81 -14.28 -0.53
N MET A 97 0.12 -15.10 -1.31
CA MET A 97 -0.95 -15.97 -0.78
C MET A 97 -0.41 -16.98 0.23
N ASP A 98 0.80 -17.48 0.02
CA ASP A 98 1.45 -18.42 0.97
C ASP A 98 1.69 -17.78 2.34
N TYR A 99 1.82 -16.46 2.41
CA TYR A 99 1.93 -15.72 3.67
C TYR A 99 0.59 -15.28 4.26
N GLY A 100 -0.52 -15.70 3.66
CA GLY A 100 -1.85 -15.38 4.17
C GLY A 100 -2.42 -14.06 3.64
N ILE A 101 -1.85 -13.51 2.56
CA ILE A 101 -2.33 -12.29 1.92
C ILE A 101 -3.30 -12.65 0.81
N GLN A 102 -4.51 -12.09 0.83
CA GLN A 102 -5.46 -12.24 -0.27
C GLN A 102 -4.99 -11.40 -1.46
N VAL A 103 -4.88 -12.02 -2.64
CA VAL A 103 -4.51 -11.31 -3.86
C VAL A 103 -5.72 -11.24 -4.79
N VAL A 104 -6.04 -10.04 -5.27
CA VAL A 104 -7.13 -9.79 -6.22
C VAL A 104 -6.54 -9.15 -7.46
N PHE A 105 -6.82 -9.74 -8.62
CA PHE A 105 -6.44 -9.17 -9.90
C PHE A 105 -7.51 -8.21 -10.41
N ARG A 106 -7.09 -7.02 -10.81
CA ARG A 106 -7.94 -6.03 -11.43
C ARG A 106 -7.23 -5.37 -12.60
N SER A 107 -7.89 -5.32 -13.77
CA SER A 107 -7.32 -4.74 -14.97
C SER A 107 -7.46 -3.22 -15.01
N GLY A 108 -6.49 -2.54 -15.64
CA GLY A 108 -6.63 -1.17 -16.10
C GLY A 108 -6.51 -0.06 -15.06
N PHE A 109 -6.19 -0.36 -13.80
CA PHE A 109 -6.03 0.70 -12.81
C PHE A 109 -4.60 1.21 -12.71
N HIS A 110 -4.45 2.48 -12.29
CA HIS A 110 -3.15 3.12 -12.05
C HIS A 110 -2.97 3.65 -10.63
N GLN A 111 -4.01 3.62 -9.83
CA GLN A 111 -3.97 4.09 -8.45
C GLN A 111 -2.95 3.27 -7.63
N LYS A 112 -2.26 3.95 -6.74
CA LYS A 112 -1.26 3.38 -5.85
C LYS A 112 -1.50 3.90 -4.45
N PHE A 113 -1.97 3.04 -3.56
CA PHE A 113 -2.20 3.45 -2.18
C PHE A 113 -2.26 2.24 -1.24
N THR A 114 -2.10 2.53 0.03
CA THR A 114 -2.30 1.56 1.11
C THR A 114 -3.24 2.18 2.13
N VAL A 115 -4.24 1.43 2.58
CA VAL A 115 -5.17 1.85 3.63
C VAL A 115 -5.06 0.89 4.79
N ILE A 116 -4.88 1.44 5.99
CA ILE A 116 -4.72 0.68 7.23
C ILE A 116 -5.91 0.97 8.15
N ASP A 117 -6.62 -0.09 8.54
CA ASP A 117 -7.78 -0.03 9.43
C ASP A 117 -8.88 0.94 8.99
N GLY A 118 -9.00 1.18 7.68
CA GLY A 118 -9.96 2.14 7.15
C GLY A 118 -9.76 3.57 7.64
N ARG A 119 -8.56 3.91 8.11
CA ARG A 119 -8.30 5.19 8.79
C ARG A 119 -7.03 5.89 8.32
N ILE A 120 -5.96 5.16 8.09
CA ILE A 120 -4.67 5.72 7.63
C ILE A 120 -4.49 5.38 6.16
N SER A 121 -4.23 6.39 5.33
CA SER A 121 -3.99 6.21 3.91
C SER A 121 -2.60 6.69 3.52
N TRP A 122 -1.91 5.88 2.73
CA TRP A 122 -0.66 6.22 2.06
C TRP A 122 -0.94 6.27 0.57
N TYR A 123 -0.89 7.46 0.00
CA TYR A 123 -1.28 7.71 -1.39
C TYR A 123 -0.17 8.47 -2.13
N GLY A 124 0.19 8.01 -3.32
CA GLY A 124 1.20 8.71 -4.10
C GLY A 124 1.67 7.94 -5.31
N SER A 125 2.87 8.26 -5.77
CA SER A 125 3.46 7.68 -6.98
C SER A 125 4.11 6.31 -6.77
N VAL A 126 4.30 5.88 -5.52
CA VAL A 126 5.04 4.65 -5.20
C VAL A 126 4.19 3.41 -5.34
N ASN A 127 4.65 2.44 -6.15
CA ASN A 127 4.14 1.08 -6.14
C ASN A 127 4.75 0.34 -4.94
N ILE A 128 4.01 0.18 -3.87
CA ILE A 128 4.52 -0.43 -2.62
C ILE A 128 5.08 -1.83 -2.84
N LEU A 129 4.48 -2.60 -3.74
CA LEU A 129 4.89 -3.96 -4.04
C LEU A 129 6.08 -4.05 -5.03
N SER A 130 6.51 -2.95 -5.61
CA SER A 130 7.58 -2.97 -6.61
C SER A 130 8.43 -1.70 -6.70
N PHE A 131 8.33 -0.79 -5.76
CA PHE A 131 8.96 0.52 -5.91
C PHE A 131 10.48 0.42 -6.17
N GLY A 132 10.96 1.30 -7.07
CA GLY A 132 12.35 1.36 -7.52
C GLY A 132 13.08 2.61 -7.04
N LYS A 133 14.06 3.05 -7.84
CA LYS A 133 14.95 4.18 -7.51
C LYS A 133 14.49 5.53 -8.04
N SER A 134 13.30 5.61 -8.61
CA SER A 134 12.77 6.86 -9.16
C SER A 134 12.44 7.88 -8.06
N GLU A 135 12.38 9.14 -8.45
CA GLU A 135 11.87 10.17 -7.57
C GLU A 135 10.39 9.91 -7.30
N GLU A 136 10.05 9.80 -6.03
CA GLU A 136 8.70 9.46 -5.59
C GLU A 136 8.19 10.44 -4.57
N SER A 137 6.88 10.58 -4.52
CA SER A 137 6.20 11.40 -3.53
C SER A 137 5.01 10.62 -2.97
N VAL A 138 4.92 10.53 -1.66
CA VAL A 138 3.87 9.78 -0.97
C VAL A 138 3.31 10.63 0.15
N MET A 139 2.00 10.69 0.23
CA MET A 139 1.30 11.43 1.27
C MET A 139 0.65 10.44 2.26
N ARG A 140 0.85 10.71 3.54
CA ARG A 140 0.20 9.97 4.64
C ARG A 140 -0.92 10.81 5.23
N LEU A 141 -2.11 10.26 5.29
CA LEU A 141 -3.30 10.96 5.81
C LEU A 141 -4.02 10.08 6.84
N GLU A 142 -4.38 10.67 7.96
CA GLU A 142 -5.28 10.05 8.93
C GLU A 142 -6.68 10.62 8.77
N SER A 143 -7.52 9.89 8.03
CA SER A 143 -8.90 10.28 7.74
C SER A 143 -9.72 9.06 7.36
N ALA A 144 -10.71 8.74 8.15
CA ALA A 144 -11.64 7.64 7.83
C ALA A 144 -12.46 7.95 6.57
N GLU A 145 -12.79 9.21 6.33
CA GLU A 145 -13.53 9.65 5.15
C GLU A 145 -12.72 9.42 3.87
N ILE A 146 -11.47 9.91 3.84
CA ILE A 146 -10.58 9.72 2.68
C ILE A 146 -10.27 8.23 2.47
N ALA A 147 -10.01 7.49 3.53
CA ALA A 147 -9.78 6.05 3.44
C ALA A 147 -10.99 5.34 2.83
N GLY A 148 -12.20 5.68 3.25
CA GLY A 148 -13.44 5.14 2.70
C GLY A 148 -13.60 5.45 1.21
N GLU A 149 -13.31 6.67 0.79
CA GLU A 149 -13.37 7.07 -0.63
C GLU A 149 -12.38 6.28 -1.49
N LEU A 150 -11.16 6.07 -1.00
CA LEU A 150 -10.15 5.28 -1.72
C LEU A 150 -10.57 3.82 -1.86
N ILE A 151 -11.08 3.22 -0.80
CA ILE A 151 -11.58 1.83 -0.83
C ILE A 151 -12.75 1.72 -1.81
N ASP A 152 -13.69 2.64 -1.75
CA ASP A 152 -14.86 2.65 -2.63
C ASP A 152 -14.48 2.79 -4.10
N ALA A 153 -13.49 3.63 -4.41
CA ALA A 153 -13.00 3.79 -5.78
C ALA A 153 -12.50 2.48 -6.38
N MET A 154 -11.91 1.62 -5.57
CA MET A 154 -11.41 0.32 -6.04
C MET A 154 -12.47 -0.78 -6.05
N THR A 155 -13.52 -0.67 -5.25
CA THR A 155 -14.59 -1.67 -5.18
C THR A 155 -15.75 -1.39 -6.13
N LYS A 156 -16.19 -0.15 -6.26
CA LYS A 156 -17.38 0.22 -7.08
C LYS A 156 -17.18 0.09 -8.59
N GLU A 157 -15.96 0.30 -9.10
CA GLU A 157 -15.68 0.13 -10.53
C GLU A 157 -15.73 -1.34 -10.96
N THR A 158 -15.54 -2.27 -10.04
CA THR A 158 -15.66 -3.71 -10.33
C THR A 158 -17.12 -4.11 -10.61
N GLU A 159 -18.09 -3.38 -10.06
CA GLU A 159 -19.51 -3.61 -10.29
C GLU A 159 -19.99 -3.03 -11.63
N LYS A 160 -19.33 -1.99 -12.15
CA LYS A 160 -19.67 -1.38 -13.45
C LYS A 160 -19.12 -2.16 -14.65
N ALA A 161 -18.17 -3.04 -14.45
CA ALA A 161 -17.56 -3.87 -15.50
C ALA A 161 -18.32 -5.18 -15.75
N LYS A 162 -19.40 -5.42 -15.03
CA LYS A 162 -20.36 -6.50 -15.26
C LYS A 162 -21.53 -5.96 -16.08
#